data_315667c78f3d6a3470fae1bd4f9491c4
#
_entry.id   315667c78f3d6a3470fae1bd4f9491c4
#
_cell.length_a   1.000
_cell.length_b   1.000
_cell.length_c   1.000
_cell.angle_alpha   90.00
_cell.angle_beta   90.00
_cell.angle_gamma   90.00
#
_symmetry.space_group_name_H-M   'P 1'
#
loop_
_entity.id
_entity.type
_entity.pdbx_description
1 polymer ?
#
loop_
_entity_poly.entity_id
_entity_poly.type
_entity_poly.pdbx_seq_one_letter_code
_entity_poly.pdbx_strand_id
1 'polypeptide(L)'
;MADLAAERVGDYEALHQSQLGSAVANTGASWYKGAILAFNATGLLVRASDTSGLRIAGEAMETVTSAAAGYVTTYRFGHTRALPIISGTFATGAGYGLDACMVDDNGITNGATATNDIRIGRIVRRETIRGVDCMHVEIARHGLSAYAGT
;
A
#
# COMPACT_ATOMS: atom_id res chain seq x y z
N MET A 1 0.35 15.61 -30.53
CA MET A 1 1.23 15.54 -29.37
C MET A 1 2.65 15.24 -29.84
N ALA A 2 3.62 15.95 -29.33
CA ALA A 2 5.01 15.67 -29.69
C ALA A 2 5.54 14.49 -28.85
N ASP A 3 6.25 13.61 -29.51
CA ASP A 3 6.94 12.55 -28.80
C ASP A 3 8.12 13.14 -27.99
N LEU A 4 8.64 12.34 -27.07
CA LEU A 4 9.83 12.74 -26.36
C LEU A 4 10.99 12.95 -27.33
N ALA A 5 11.51 14.16 -27.36
CA ALA A 5 12.66 14.50 -28.21
C ALA A 5 13.99 14.13 -27.55
N ALA A 6 13.98 13.89 -26.24
CA ALA A 6 15.15 13.52 -25.46
C ALA A 6 14.73 12.73 -24.23
N GLU A 7 15.67 12.00 -23.65
CA GLU A 7 15.46 11.25 -22.44
C GLU A 7 15.14 12.17 -21.26
N ARG A 8 14.13 11.80 -20.48
CA ARG A 8 13.75 12.54 -19.26
C ARG A 8 14.51 12.02 -18.06
N VAL A 9 15.79 12.23 -18.01
CA VAL A 9 16.62 11.65 -16.95
C VAL A 9 16.14 12.06 -15.56
N GLY A 10 15.82 13.33 -15.36
CA GLY A 10 15.34 13.81 -14.06
C GLY A 10 13.99 13.20 -13.67
N ASP A 11 13.07 13.15 -14.61
CA ASP A 11 11.75 12.54 -14.36
C ASP A 11 11.87 11.05 -14.10
N TYR A 12 12.78 10.39 -14.82
CA TYR A 12 13.02 8.98 -14.65
C TYR A 12 13.57 8.67 -13.26
N GLU A 13 14.51 9.44 -12.79
CA GLU A 13 15.03 9.29 -11.43
C GLU A 13 13.94 9.50 -10.39
N ALA A 14 13.10 10.49 -10.57
CA ALA A 14 11.99 10.74 -9.64
C ALA A 14 11.00 9.57 -9.61
N LEU A 15 10.76 8.92 -10.71
CA LEU A 15 9.88 7.75 -10.77
C LEU A 15 10.44 6.53 -10.04
N HIS A 16 11.74 6.43 -9.92
CA HIS A 16 12.40 5.32 -9.23
C HIS A 16 12.59 5.57 -7.74
N GLN A 17 12.41 6.79 -7.28
CA GLN A 17 12.53 7.12 -5.87
C GLN A 17 11.18 6.99 -5.19
N SER A 18 11.16 6.28 -4.06
CA SER A 18 9.98 6.27 -3.21
C SER A 18 9.76 7.68 -2.66
N GLN A 19 8.49 8.04 -2.52
CA GLN A 19 8.09 9.32 -1.97
C GLN A 19 7.75 9.16 -0.49
N LEU A 20 7.97 10.23 0.27
CA LEU A 20 7.69 10.25 1.69
C LEU A 20 6.51 11.15 1.99
N GLY A 21 5.68 10.70 2.92
CA GLY A 21 4.63 11.50 3.50
C GLY A 21 4.74 11.46 5.01
N SER A 22 4.11 12.42 5.67
CA SER A 22 4.06 12.48 7.13
C SER A 22 2.63 12.73 7.56
N ALA A 23 2.23 12.07 8.64
CA ALA A 23 0.90 12.26 9.21
C ALA A 23 0.88 11.89 10.68
N VAL A 24 -0.18 12.27 11.35
CA VAL A 24 -0.35 11.98 12.77
C VAL A 24 -0.87 10.57 12.94
N ALA A 25 -0.23 9.81 13.81
CA ALA A 25 -0.69 8.47 14.20
C ALA A 25 -1.94 8.57 15.07
N ASN A 26 -2.85 7.63 14.89
CA ASN A 26 -3.98 7.49 15.80
C ASN A 26 -3.47 7.21 17.22
N THR A 27 -4.00 7.89 18.21
CA THR A 27 -3.57 7.69 19.59
C THR A 27 -3.70 6.24 20.02
N GLY A 28 -2.63 5.67 20.57
CA GLY A 28 -2.58 4.28 20.97
C GLY A 28 -2.28 3.29 19.86
N ALA A 29 -2.13 3.74 18.63
CA ALA A 29 -1.79 2.87 17.51
C ALA A 29 -0.38 2.31 17.64
N SER A 30 -0.20 1.07 17.17
CA SER A 30 1.10 0.39 17.18
C SER A 30 1.29 -0.35 15.86
N TRP A 31 2.52 -0.33 15.35
CA TRP A 31 2.91 -1.09 14.16
C TRP A 31 4.42 -1.28 14.12
N TYR A 32 4.85 -2.23 13.31
CA TYR A 32 6.27 -2.44 13.02
C TYR A 32 6.68 -1.69 11.76
N LYS A 33 7.94 -1.31 11.70
CA LYS A 33 8.53 -0.80 10.46
C LYS A 33 8.27 -1.80 9.32
N GLY A 34 7.83 -1.28 8.18
CA GLY A 34 7.47 -2.10 7.02
C GLY A 34 5.99 -2.46 6.94
N ALA A 35 5.22 -2.23 7.97
CA ALA A 35 3.76 -2.44 7.94
C ALA A 35 3.11 -1.46 6.97
N ILE A 36 2.04 -1.90 6.32
CA ILE A 36 1.24 -1.02 5.49
C ILE A 36 0.28 -0.22 6.39
N LEU A 37 0.29 1.07 6.20
CA LEU A 37 -0.52 2.01 6.98
C LEU A 37 -1.65 2.58 6.14
N ALA A 38 -2.70 2.96 6.81
CA ALA A 38 -3.87 3.58 6.20
C ALA A 38 -4.33 4.79 7.00
N PHE A 39 -5.02 5.70 6.33
CA PHE A 39 -5.75 6.78 6.99
C PHE A 39 -7.14 6.27 7.39
N ASN A 40 -7.53 6.53 8.62
CA ASN A 40 -8.90 6.29 9.05
C ASN A 40 -9.83 7.45 8.62
N ALA A 41 -11.10 7.40 9.01
CA ALA A 41 -12.08 8.41 8.64
C ALA A 41 -11.73 9.82 9.13
N THR A 42 -10.94 9.93 10.20
CA THR A 42 -10.49 11.21 10.74
C THR A 42 -9.15 11.67 10.21
N GLY A 43 -8.55 10.93 9.27
CA GLY A 43 -7.26 11.28 8.67
C GLY A 43 -6.05 10.91 9.50
N LEU A 44 -6.21 10.06 10.50
CA LEU A 44 -5.11 9.59 11.34
C LEU A 44 -4.59 8.25 10.84
N LEU A 45 -3.29 8.01 11.02
CA LEU A 45 -2.64 6.76 10.59
C LEU A 45 -2.96 5.61 11.54
N VAL A 46 -3.34 4.50 10.94
CA VAL A 46 -3.57 3.21 11.60
C VAL A 46 -2.96 2.10 10.75
N ARG A 47 -2.84 0.89 11.27
CA ARG A 47 -2.47 -0.26 10.46
C ARG A 47 -3.55 -0.54 9.43
N ALA A 48 -3.12 -0.91 8.22
CA ALA A 48 -4.07 -1.34 7.20
C ALA A 48 -4.79 -2.62 7.63
N SER A 49 -6.04 -2.72 7.23
CA SER A 49 -6.87 -3.91 7.42
C SER A 49 -8.04 -3.83 6.45
N ASP A 50 -8.80 -4.92 6.33
CA ASP A 50 -10.01 -4.92 5.52
C ASP A 50 -11.17 -4.31 6.32
N THR A 51 -11.04 -3.03 6.62
CA THR A 51 -11.99 -2.25 7.42
C THR A 51 -12.52 -1.08 6.60
N SER A 52 -13.83 -0.93 6.61
CA SER A 52 -14.50 0.14 5.87
C SER A 52 -13.98 1.53 6.24
N GLY A 53 -13.81 2.36 5.24
CA GLY A 53 -13.38 3.74 5.41
C GLY A 53 -11.88 3.97 5.45
N LEU A 54 -11.08 2.92 5.45
CA LEU A 54 -9.63 3.06 5.38
C LEU A 54 -9.16 3.39 3.96
N ARG A 55 -8.13 4.20 3.87
CA ARG A 55 -7.44 4.54 2.62
C ARG A 55 -5.96 4.38 2.83
N ILE A 56 -5.32 3.61 1.97
CA ILE A 56 -3.90 3.30 2.13
C ILE A 56 -3.05 4.58 2.05
N ALA A 57 -2.16 4.73 3.02
CA ALA A 57 -1.16 5.80 3.05
C ALA A 57 0.15 5.33 2.42
N GLY A 58 0.70 4.23 2.90
CA GLY A 58 1.98 3.71 2.44
C GLY A 58 2.59 2.75 3.45
N GLU A 59 3.89 2.56 3.35
CA GLU A 59 4.66 1.67 4.22
C GLU A 59 5.31 2.44 5.37
N ALA A 60 5.20 1.91 6.57
CA ALA A 60 5.77 2.53 7.77
C ALA A 60 7.30 2.56 7.71
N MET A 61 7.88 3.71 8.02
CA MET A 61 9.32 3.92 8.04
C MET A 61 9.95 3.65 9.41
N GLU A 62 9.13 3.50 10.43
CA GLU A 62 9.57 3.23 11.80
C GLU A 62 8.56 2.37 12.54
N THR A 63 9.03 1.70 13.59
CA THR A 63 8.17 1.00 14.54
C THR A 63 7.59 2.01 15.52
N VAL A 64 6.29 1.96 15.72
CA VAL A 64 5.57 2.81 16.66
C VAL A 64 4.88 1.92 17.67
N THR A 65 5.01 2.23 18.95
CA THR A 65 4.38 1.51 20.04
C THR A 65 3.52 2.46 20.82
N SER A 66 2.21 2.21 20.84
CA SER A 66 1.22 3.00 21.58
C SER A 66 1.41 4.51 21.37
N ALA A 67 1.17 4.96 20.17
CA ALA A 67 1.41 6.33 19.76
C ALA A 67 0.77 7.34 20.72
N ALA A 68 1.54 8.34 21.12
CA ALA A 68 1.04 9.45 21.91
C ALA A 68 0.12 10.33 21.04
N ALA A 69 -0.75 11.10 21.68
CA ALA A 69 -1.58 12.05 20.97
C ALA A 69 -0.71 13.06 20.22
N GLY A 70 -1.02 13.26 18.94
CA GLY A 70 -0.26 14.19 18.09
C GLY A 70 1.08 13.67 17.58
N TYR A 71 1.41 12.39 17.77
CA TYR A 71 2.66 11.85 17.28
C TYR A 71 2.68 11.81 15.75
N VAL A 72 3.65 12.49 15.15
CA VAL A 72 3.83 12.53 13.69
C VAL A 72 4.82 11.47 13.28
N THR A 73 4.48 10.69 12.29
CA THR A 73 5.35 9.65 11.73
C THR A 73 5.41 9.75 10.22
N THR A 74 6.40 9.09 9.64
CA THR A 74 6.67 9.12 8.20
C THR A 74 6.33 7.78 7.57
N TYR A 75 5.77 7.81 6.40
CA TYR A 75 5.51 6.63 5.57
C TYR A 75 6.02 6.89 4.16
N ARG A 76 6.23 5.83 3.38
CA ARG A 76 6.63 5.94 1.99
C ARG A 76 5.66 5.24 1.05
N PHE A 77 5.59 5.76 -0.16
CA PHE A 77 4.75 5.21 -1.21
C PHE A 77 5.45 5.40 -2.56
N GLY A 78 4.84 4.90 -3.65
CA GLY A 78 5.41 5.00 -4.98
C GLY A 78 6.48 3.97 -5.29
N HIS A 79 6.73 3.04 -4.38
CA HIS A 79 7.66 1.94 -4.58
C HIS A 79 6.91 0.61 -4.69
N THR A 80 7.62 -0.43 -5.11
CA THR A 80 7.09 -1.78 -5.20
C THR A 80 7.47 -2.57 -3.97
N ARG A 81 6.50 -3.29 -3.40
CA ARG A 81 6.70 -4.14 -2.24
C ARG A 81 6.14 -5.53 -2.51
N ALA A 82 6.90 -6.56 -2.16
CA ALA A 82 6.40 -7.93 -2.16
C ALA A 82 5.54 -8.17 -0.92
N LEU A 83 4.29 -8.55 -1.14
CA LEU A 83 3.34 -8.83 -0.06
C LEU A 83 2.79 -10.24 -0.21
N PRO A 84 2.72 -11.02 0.88
CA PRO A 84 2.17 -12.36 0.83
C PRO A 84 0.69 -12.36 0.48
N ILE A 85 0.29 -13.36 -0.28
CA ILE A 85 -1.12 -13.61 -0.59
C ILE A 85 -1.70 -14.36 0.61
N ILE A 86 -2.61 -13.72 1.33
CA ILE A 86 -3.25 -14.30 2.51
C ILE A 86 -4.45 -15.13 2.10
N SER A 87 -5.23 -14.65 1.15
CA SER A 87 -6.46 -15.29 0.71
C SER A 87 -6.79 -14.89 -0.73
N GLY A 88 -7.83 -15.47 -1.27
CA GLY A 88 -8.23 -15.21 -2.64
C GLY A 88 -7.43 -16.05 -3.65
N THR A 89 -7.89 -16.05 -4.88
CA THR A 89 -7.27 -16.79 -5.96
C THR A 89 -6.74 -15.84 -7.00
N PHE A 90 -5.46 -15.99 -7.30
CA PHE A 90 -4.81 -15.29 -8.41
C PHE A 90 -4.35 -16.35 -9.40
N ALA A 91 -4.99 -16.46 -10.54
CA ALA A 91 -4.55 -17.36 -11.58
C ALA A 91 -3.17 -16.94 -12.10
N THR A 92 -2.39 -17.92 -12.58
CA THR A 92 -1.07 -17.64 -13.15
C THR A 92 -1.17 -16.63 -14.27
N GLY A 93 -0.43 -15.55 -14.17
CA GLY A 93 -0.46 -14.45 -15.15
C GLY A 93 -1.69 -13.56 -15.06
N ALA A 94 -2.72 -13.97 -14.35
CA ALA A 94 -3.85 -13.11 -14.05
C ALA A 94 -3.54 -12.25 -12.83
N GLY A 95 -4.14 -11.11 -12.75
CA GLY A 95 -3.93 -10.17 -11.66
C GLY A 95 -2.90 -9.10 -11.97
N TYR A 96 -2.03 -9.29 -12.94
CA TYR A 96 -1.06 -8.27 -13.35
C TYR A 96 -1.81 -7.04 -13.88
N GLY A 97 -1.48 -5.88 -13.35
CA GLY A 97 -2.19 -4.65 -13.68
C GLY A 97 -3.53 -4.48 -12.96
N LEU A 98 -3.97 -5.46 -12.20
CA LEU A 98 -5.15 -5.36 -11.34
C LEU A 98 -4.76 -4.84 -9.95
N ASP A 99 -5.74 -4.36 -9.22
CA ASP A 99 -5.53 -3.84 -7.88
C ASP A 99 -5.48 -4.96 -6.86
N ALA A 100 -4.54 -4.86 -5.92
CA ALA A 100 -4.49 -5.71 -4.74
C ALA A 100 -5.23 -5.05 -3.59
N CYS A 101 -5.89 -5.84 -2.76
CA CYS A 101 -6.59 -5.37 -1.57
C CYS A 101 -5.89 -5.87 -0.31
N MET A 102 -5.89 -5.05 0.73
CA MET A 102 -5.29 -5.43 2.02
C MET A 102 -6.25 -6.32 2.83
N VAL A 103 -5.68 -7.32 3.48
CA VAL A 103 -6.37 -8.11 4.51
C VAL A 103 -5.97 -7.59 5.88
N ASP A 104 -4.68 -7.35 6.06
CA ASP A 104 -4.08 -6.81 7.26
C ASP A 104 -2.93 -5.87 6.86
N ASP A 105 -2.04 -5.55 7.77
CA ASP A 105 -0.92 -4.63 7.49
C ASP A 105 0.26 -5.27 6.76
N ASN A 106 0.16 -6.53 6.38
CA ASN A 106 1.23 -7.25 5.69
C ASN A 106 0.75 -8.11 4.51
N GLY A 107 -0.51 -8.44 4.42
CA GLY A 107 -1.00 -9.42 3.45
C GLY A 107 -2.12 -8.89 2.56
N ILE A 108 -2.23 -9.50 1.39
CA ILE A 108 -3.17 -9.09 0.35
C ILE A 108 -4.15 -10.18 -0.03
N THR A 109 -5.23 -9.76 -0.66
CA THR A 109 -6.21 -10.61 -1.33
C THR A 109 -6.65 -9.96 -2.64
N ASN A 110 -7.43 -10.69 -3.43
CA ASN A 110 -8.04 -10.11 -4.63
C ASN A 110 -9.34 -9.36 -4.28
N GLY A 111 -9.82 -8.53 -5.21
CA GLY A 111 -11.02 -7.75 -5.00
C GLY A 111 -12.28 -8.59 -4.83
N ALA A 112 -12.34 -9.80 -5.39
CA ALA A 112 -13.49 -10.68 -5.26
C ALA A 112 -13.64 -11.26 -3.84
N THR A 113 -12.53 -11.39 -3.12
CA THR A 113 -12.50 -11.93 -1.76
C THR A 113 -12.55 -10.83 -0.70
N ALA A 114 -12.03 -9.65 -1.01
CA ALA A 114 -12.04 -8.53 -0.09
C ALA A 114 -13.47 -8.08 0.23
N THR A 115 -13.69 -7.74 1.49
CA THR A 115 -15.00 -7.25 1.96
C THR A 115 -15.18 -5.76 1.71
N ASN A 116 -14.14 -4.98 1.94
CA ASN A 116 -14.20 -3.52 1.88
C ASN A 116 -13.35 -2.88 0.77
N ASP A 117 -12.70 -3.70 -0.06
CA ASP A 117 -11.89 -3.22 -1.19
C ASP A 117 -10.84 -2.16 -0.81
N ILE A 118 -10.10 -2.41 0.25
CA ILE A 118 -9.05 -1.48 0.68
C ILE A 118 -7.84 -1.68 -0.22
N ARG A 119 -7.82 -0.96 -1.33
CA ARG A 119 -6.84 -1.14 -2.39
C ARG A 119 -5.53 -0.46 -2.07
N ILE A 120 -4.44 -1.21 -2.22
CA ILE A 120 -3.10 -0.69 -1.97
C ILE A 120 -2.43 -0.19 -3.24
N GLY A 121 -2.65 -0.84 -4.35
CA GLY A 121 -2.03 -0.49 -5.60
C GLY A 121 -2.13 -1.62 -6.60
N ARG A 122 -1.31 -1.57 -7.64
CA ARG A 122 -1.36 -2.51 -8.75
C ARG A 122 -0.33 -3.61 -8.62
N ILE A 123 -0.75 -4.80 -9.00
CA ILE A 123 0.10 -5.98 -9.05
C ILE A 123 1.00 -5.88 -10.28
N VAL A 124 2.30 -5.98 -10.07
CA VAL A 124 3.29 -5.93 -11.16
C VAL A 124 3.90 -7.28 -11.48
N ARG A 125 4.04 -8.17 -10.51
CA ARG A 125 4.50 -9.54 -10.74
C ARG A 125 4.25 -10.44 -9.54
N ARG A 126 4.31 -11.74 -9.77
CA ARG A 126 4.17 -12.77 -8.75
C ARG A 126 5.51 -13.46 -8.52
N GLU A 127 5.80 -13.79 -7.29
CA GLU A 127 7.05 -14.45 -6.93
C GLU A 127 6.86 -15.27 -5.64
N THR A 128 7.47 -16.43 -5.60
CA THR A 128 7.57 -17.20 -4.36
C THR A 128 8.84 -16.80 -3.63
N ILE A 129 8.70 -16.27 -2.43
CA ILE A 129 9.81 -15.83 -1.59
C ILE A 129 9.83 -16.68 -0.33
N ARG A 130 10.91 -17.43 -0.14
CA ARG A 130 11.08 -18.33 1.01
C ARG A 130 9.89 -19.26 1.22
N GLY A 131 9.35 -19.79 0.13
CA GLY A 131 8.20 -20.69 0.17
C GLY A 131 6.84 -20.01 0.31
N VAL A 132 6.80 -18.70 0.37
CA VAL A 132 5.56 -17.93 0.47
C VAL A 132 5.23 -17.31 -0.88
N ASP A 133 3.99 -17.50 -1.32
CA ASP A 133 3.49 -16.92 -2.56
C ASP A 133 3.19 -15.44 -2.34
N CYS A 134 3.91 -14.58 -3.05
CA CYS A 134 3.82 -13.14 -2.90
C CYS A 134 3.48 -12.47 -4.23
N MET A 135 2.83 -11.32 -4.13
CA MET A 135 2.68 -10.39 -5.23
C MET A 135 3.52 -9.15 -4.98
N HIS A 136 4.24 -8.71 -6.00
CA HIS A 136 4.87 -7.40 -5.98
C HIS A 136 3.82 -6.37 -6.35
N VAL A 137 3.55 -5.48 -5.42
CA VAL A 137 2.52 -4.45 -5.54
C VAL A 137 3.17 -3.08 -5.54
N GLU A 138 2.83 -2.27 -6.52
CA GLU A 138 3.22 -0.86 -6.53
C GLU A 138 2.27 -0.09 -5.61
N ILE A 139 2.82 0.47 -4.55
CA ILE A 139 2.02 1.18 -3.54
C ILE A 139 1.63 2.54 -4.09
N ALA A 140 0.34 2.71 -4.36
CA ALA A 140 -0.18 3.94 -4.91
C ALA A 140 -0.22 5.05 -3.88
N ARG A 141 0.04 6.27 -4.32
CA ARG A 141 -0.14 7.45 -3.49
C ARG A 141 -1.61 7.57 -3.09
N HIS A 142 -1.86 7.69 -1.78
CA HIS A 142 -3.21 7.78 -1.20
C HIS A 142 -4.11 6.58 -1.50
N GLY A 143 -3.52 5.47 -1.92
CA GLY A 143 -4.25 4.26 -2.25
C GLY A 143 -5.16 4.42 -3.46
N LEU A 144 -5.92 3.38 -3.73
CA LEU A 144 -6.87 3.37 -4.83
C LEU A 144 -8.30 3.17 -4.34
N SER A 145 -8.48 3.02 -3.05
CA SER A 145 -9.76 2.67 -2.46
C SER A 145 -10.71 3.85 -2.32
N ALA A 146 -10.18 5.04 -2.45
CA ALA A 146 -10.85 6.23 -2.01
C ALA A 146 -12.27 6.38 -2.45
N TYR A 147 -12.63 5.80 -3.54
CA TYR A 147 -13.95 5.92 -3.96
C TYR A 147 -14.41 4.70 -4.61
N ALA A 148 -13.74 3.65 -4.38
CA ALA A 148 -14.13 2.39 -4.94
C ALA A 148 -15.56 2.02 -4.58
N GLY A 149 -16.03 2.44 -3.45
CA GLY A 149 -17.40 2.21 -3.01
C GLY A 149 -18.36 3.32 -3.35
N THR A 150 -17.90 4.27 -4.04
CA THR A 150 -18.81 5.35 -4.42
C THR A 150 -19.91 4.87 -5.29
#